data_d26c5f28cc3792f4dce7f79810d235c6
#
_entry.id   d26c5f28cc3792f4dce7f79810d235c6
#
_cell.length_a   1.000
_cell.length_b   1.000
_cell.length_c   1.000
_cell.angle_alpha   90.00
_cell.angle_beta   90.00
_cell.angle_gamma   90.00
#
_symmetry.space_group_name_H-M   'P 1'
#
loop_
_entity.id
_entity.type
_entity.pdbx_description
1 polymer ?
#
loop_
_entity_poly.entity_id
_entity_poly.type
_entity_poly.pdbx_seq_one_letter_code
_entity_poly.pdbx_strand_id
1 'polypeptide(L)'
;MSNEKQTALTDFGGAIYALKHGKKVARNGWNGKGMFLALVKGSDADYHVNSRIFGTGEDGNSEKQIPILDAIYMKTADDKLVPWLASQTDVLAEDWVIL
;
A
#
# COMPACT_ATOMS: atom_id res chain seq x y z
N MET A 1 -24.29 -8.22 -20.34
CA MET A 1 -23.97 -7.91 -20.12
C MET A 1 -23.36 -7.45 -19.72
N SER A 2 -23.03 -7.36 -19.54
CA SER A 2 -22.52 -6.99 -19.17
C SER A 2 -21.86 -6.61 -18.60
N ASN A 3 -21.59 -6.44 -18.23
CA ASN A 3 -20.99 -6.11 -17.71
C ASN A 3 -20.30 -5.98 -16.96
N GLU A 4 -20.32 -6.17 -16.66
CA GLU A 4 -19.74 -6.36 -16.01
C GLU A 4 -18.74 -5.93 -15.42
N LYS A 5 -18.25 -5.63 -15.63
CA LYS A 5 -17.23 -5.07 -15.23
C LYS A 5 -17.50 -3.89 -14.62
N GLN A 6 -18.52 -3.68 -14.07
CA GLN A 6 -18.79 -2.56 -13.44
C GLN A 6 -18.12 -2.61 -12.20
N THR A 7 -17.13 -1.97 -11.95
CA THR A 7 -16.48 -1.87 -10.70
C THR A 7 -17.16 -0.80 -9.94
N ALA A 8 -17.75 -1.11 -8.85
CA ALA A 8 -18.43 -0.12 -8.04
C ALA A 8 -17.40 0.84 -7.47
N LEU A 9 -17.74 2.11 -7.45
CA LEU A 9 -16.87 3.10 -6.83
C LEU A 9 -17.18 3.16 -5.34
N THR A 10 -16.17 3.48 -4.57
CA THR A 10 -16.33 3.59 -3.14
C THR A 10 -15.52 4.77 -2.62
N ASP A 11 -15.76 5.12 -1.36
CA ASP A 11 -15.00 6.19 -0.73
C ASP A 11 -13.70 5.64 -0.16
N PHE A 12 -12.95 6.51 0.50
CA PHE A 12 -11.65 6.11 1.03
C PHE A 12 -11.81 5.06 2.12
N GLY A 13 -12.88 5.14 2.93
CA GLY A 13 -13.13 4.12 3.93
C GLY A 13 -13.28 2.75 3.31
N GLY A 14 -14.00 2.68 2.21
CA GLY A 14 -14.15 1.42 1.50
C GLY A 14 -12.85 0.93 0.91
N ALA A 15 -12.02 1.86 0.43
CA ALA A 15 -10.71 1.49 -0.10
C ALA A 15 -9.83 0.92 1.00
N ILE A 16 -9.83 1.53 2.18
CA ILE A 16 -9.03 1.04 3.30
C ILE A 16 -9.52 -0.35 3.73
N TYR A 17 -10.84 -0.51 3.79
CA TYR A 17 -11.40 -1.80 4.15
C TYR A 17 -10.91 -2.87 3.17
N ALA A 18 -10.94 -2.56 1.88
CA ALA A 18 -10.51 -3.51 0.86
C ALA A 18 -9.02 -3.83 0.99
N LEU A 19 -8.20 -2.80 1.25
CA LEU A 19 -6.77 -3.02 1.42
C LEU A 19 -6.50 -3.96 2.59
N LYS A 20 -7.23 -3.79 3.69
CA LYS A 20 -7.04 -4.64 4.85
C LYS A 20 -7.48 -6.07 4.60
N HIS A 21 -8.23 -6.29 3.56
CA HIS A 21 -8.66 -7.64 3.18
C HIS A 21 -7.89 -8.18 1.99
N GLY A 22 -6.73 -7.59 1.72
CA GLY A 22 -5.83 -8.12 0.69
C GLY A 22 -6.18 -7.73 -0.72
N LYS A 23 -7.04 -6.75 -0.89
CA LYS A 23 -7.42 -6.32 -2.23
C LYS A 23 -6.57 -5.14 -2.67
N LYS A 24 -6.50 -4.92 -3.97
CA LYS A 24 -5.82 -3.77 -4.54
C LYS A 24 -6.85 -2.72 -4.84
N VAL A 25 -6.48 -1.46 -4.72
CA VAL A 25 -7.40 -0.36 -5.01
C VAL A 25 -6.70 0.70 -5.84
N ALA A 26 -7.48 1.51 -6.53
CA ALA A 26 -6.96 2.63 -7.31
C ALA A 26 -8.02 3.69 -7.42
N ARG A 27 -7.60 4.94 -7.71
CA ARG A 27 -8.55 6.00 -8.02
C ARG A 27 -8.98 5.83 -9.47
N ASN A 28 -10.26 6.09 -9.72
CA ASN A 28 -10.79 5.95 -11.06
C ASN A 28 -10.07 6.86 -12.04
N GLY A 29 -9.64 8.01 -11.59
CA GLY A 29 -8.98 8.96 -12.47
C GLY A 29 -7.49 8.75 -12.64
N TRP A 30 -6.91 7.77 -12.00
CA TRP A 30 -5.49 7.53 -12.18
C TRP A 30 -5.28 7.00 -13.59
N ASN A 31 -4.23 7.41 -14.21
CA ASN A 31 -3.93 7.02 -15.51
C ASN A 31 -3.56 5.64 -15.61
N GLY A 32 -4.17 4.90 -14.94
CA GLY A 32 -4.25 3.57 -14.97
C GLY A 32 -3.18 2.67 -15.30
N LYS A 33 -2.49 2.84 -16.02
CA LYS A 33 -1.47 2.04 -16.56
C LYS A 33 -0.86 1.10 -15.57
N GLY A 34 -1.69 0.38 -14.87
CA GLY A 34 -1.23 -0.60 -13.90
C GLY A 34 -0.90 -0.06 -12.53
N MET A 35 -1.29 1.17 -12.25
CA MET A 35 -1.04 1.75 -10.93
C MET A 35 -2.11 1.31 -9.96
N PHE A 36 -1.69 0.93 -8.76
CA PHE A 36 -2.64 0.57 -7.73
C PHE A 36 -1.96 0.65 -6.37
N LEU A 37 -2.76 0.59 -5.32
CA LEU A 37 -2.27 0.52 -3.95
C LEU A 37 -2.48 -0.90 -3.43
N ALA A 38 -1.60 -1.31 -2.56
CA ALA A 38 -1.72 -2.59 -1.87
C ALA A 38 -1.17 -2.44 -0.48
N LEU A 39 -1.70 -3.22 0.44
CA LEU A 39 -1.19 -3.23 1.80
C LEU A 39 -0.09 -4.28 1.88
N VAL A 40 1.08 -3.84 2.32
CA VAL A 40 2.19 -4.76 2.54
C VAL A 40 2.24 -5.04 4.03
N LYS A 41 2.02 -6.28 4.40
CA LYS A 41 2.09 -6.66 5.80
C LYS A 41 3.52 -6.96 6.15
N GLY A 42 4.01 -6.31 7.18
CA GLY A 42 5.39 -6.50 7.58
C GLY A 42 5.70 -7.96 7.89
N SER A 43 4.74 -8.66 8.50
CA SER A 43 4.96 -10.06 8.83
C SER A 43 5.09 -10.92 7.58
N ASP A 44 4.34 -10.58 6.54
CA ASP A 44 4.40 -11.35 5.30
C ASP A 44 5.69 -11.06 4.54
N ALA A 45 6.17 -9.84 4.66
CA ALA A 45 7.38 -9.44 3.96
C ALA A 45 8.63 -9.99 4.64
N ASP A 46 8.50 -10.36 5.91
CA ASP A 46 9.63 -10.91 6.67
C ASP A 46 10.81 -9.97 6.62
N TYR A 47 10.55 -8.69 6.70
CA TYR A 47 11.61 -7.72 6.65
C TYR A 47 12.15 -7.38 8.01
N HIS A 48 13.44 -7.21 8.07
CA HIS A 48 14.10 -6.73 9.28
C HIS A 48 15.04 -5.62 8.88
N VAL A 49 15.19 -4.66 9.75
CA VAL A 49 16.03 -3.54 9.47
C VAL A 49 17.33 -3.74 10.21
N ASN A 50 18.44 -3.54 9.50
CA ASN A 50 19.74 -3.73 10.07
C ASN A 50 19.99 -2.69 11.17
N SER A 51 20.44 -3.16 12.31
CA SER A 51 20.66 -2.31 13.45
C SER A 51 21.68 -1.22 13.16
N ARG A 52 22.59 -1.46 12.23
CA ARG A 52 23.59 -0.47 11.90
C ARG A 52 22.95 0.78 11.31
N ILE A 53 21.86 0.62 10.52
CA ILE A 53 21.18 1.76 9.93
C ILE A 53 20.49 2.59 11.01
N PHE A 54 19.89 1.92 11.98
CA PHE A 54 19.09 2.61 12.98
C PHE A 54 19.78 2.68 14.36
N GLY A 55 21.01 2.18 14.45
CA GLY A 55 21.75 2.30 15.70
C GLY A 55 21.13 1.55 16.85
N THR A 56 20.48 0.43 16.58
CA THR A 56 19.80 -0.30 17.63
C THR A 56 20.64 -1.40 18.27
N GLY A 57 21.81 -1.68 17.71
CA GLY A 57 22.69 -2.67 18.29
C GLY A 57 23.65 -1.99 19.24
N GLU A 58 23.99 -2.64 20.33
CA GLU A 58 24.85 -2.03 21.30
C GLU A 58 26.23 -1.75 20.77
N ASP A 59 26.73 -2.62 19.96
CA ASP A 59 28.07 -2.46 19.42
C ASP A 59 28.06 -2.05 17.97
N GLY A 60 26.87 -1.71 17.47
CA GLY A 60 26.76 -1.31 16.08
C GLY A 60 26.83 -2.46 15.12
N ASN A 61 27.07 -3.65 15.62
CA ASN A 61 27.16 -4.83 14.78
C ASN A 61 26.11 -5.85 15.09
N SER A 62 25.36 -5.64 16.16
CA SER A 62 24.35 -6.60 16.55
C SER A 62 23.29 -6.66 15.48
N GLU A 63 22.75 -7.84 15.32
CA GLU A 63 21.70 -8.00 14.38
C GLU A 63 20.39 -7.96 15.04
N LYS A 64 20.10 -6.94 15.78
CA LYS A 64 18.80 -6.78 16.36
C LYS A 64 17.82 -6.55 15.25
N GLN A 65 16.87 -7.44 15.11
CA GLN A 65 15.89 -7.34 14.06
C GLN A 65 14.73 -6.49 14.53
N ILE A 66 14.38 -5.50 13.74
CA ILE A 66 13.27 -4.61 14.07
C ILE A 66 12.13 -4.92 13.13
N PRO A 67 10.98 -5.36 13.64
CA PRO A 67 9.87 -5.71 12.77
C PRO A 67 9.37 -4.48 12.01
N ILE A 68 8.94 -4.70 10.80
CA ILE A 68 8.37 -3.64 9.98
C ILE A 68 6.87 -3.74 10.08
N LEU A 69 6.22 -2.64 10.35
CA LEU A 69 4.78 -2.60 10.47
C LEU A 69 4.14 -2.58 9.08
N ASP A 70 2.86 -2.88 9.04
CA ASP A 70 2.11 -2.85 7.79
C ASP A 70 2.12 -1.45 7.22
N ALA A 71 2.15 -1.36 5.91
CA ALA A 71 2.15 -0.06 5.25
C ALA A 71 1.52 -0.18 3.87
N ILE A 72 0.97 0.93 3.40
CA ILE A 72 0.36 0.96 2.08
C ILE A 72 1.42 1.43 1.10
N TYR A 73 1.56 0.69 0.03
CA TYR A 73 2.50 1.02 -1.03
C TYR A 73 1.75 1.22 -2.34
N MET A 74 2.29 2.08 -3.17
CA MET A 74 1.79 2.24 -4.51
C MET A 74 2.69 1.48 -5.47
N LYS A 75 2.09 0.70 -6.34
CA LYS A 75 2.80 0.12 -7.45
C LYS A 75 2.67 1.12 -8.59
N THR A 76 3.78 1.67 -9.02
CA THR A 76 3.79 2.73 -10.02
C THR A 76 3.64 2.16 -11.42
N ALA A 77 3.42 3.04 -12.37
CA ALA A 77 3.23 2.61 -13.75
C ALA A 77 4.47 1.90 -14.29
N ASP A 78 5.66 2.23 -13.80
CA ASP A 78 6.88 1.59 -14.23
C ASP A 78 7.30 0.47 -13.27
N ASP A 79 6.32 -0.09 -12.57
CA ASP A 79 6.51 -1.31 -11.77
C ASP A 79 7.46 -1.16 -10.60
N LYS A 80 7.38 -0.04 -9.92
CA LYS A 80 8.15 0.15 -8.71
C LYS A 80 7.22 0.32 -7.52
N LEU A 81 7.67 -0.05 -6.36
CA LEU A 81 6.88 0.12 -5.16
C LEU A 81 7.40 1.30 -4.37
N VAL A 82 6.52 2.21 -4.02
CA VAL A 82 6.89 3.35 -3.20
C VAL A 82 5.90 3.48 -2.05
N PRO A 83 6.34 3.93 -0.89
CA PRO A 83 5.42 4.18 0.21
C PRO A 83 4.42 5.24 -0.24
N TRP A 84 3.18 5.07 0.16
CA TRP A 84 2.13 5.98 -0.31
C TRP A 84 1.59 6.81 0.82
N LEU A 85 1.42 8.09 0.56
CA LEU A 85 0.85 9.01 1.51
C LEU A 85 -0.42 9.60 0.88
N ALA A 86 -1.52 9.50 1.60
CA ALA A 86 -2.78 10.00 1.09
C ALA A 86 -2.83 11.50 1.17
N SER A 87 -3.21 12.13 0.07
CA SER A 87 -3.47 13.57 0.09
C SER A 87 -4.89 13.80 0.58
N GLN A 88 -5.23 15.06 0.83
CA GLN A 88 -6.60 15.37 1.22
C GLN A 88 -7.57 15.00 0.11
N THR A 89 -7.18 15.21 -1.13
CA THR A 89 -8.06 14.85 -2.23
C THR A 89 -8.25 13.34 -2.31
N ASP A 90 -7.23 12.56 -1.95
CA ASP A 90 -7.38 11.12 -1.93
C ASP A 90 -8.31 10.67 -0.80
N VAL A 91 -8.15 11.28 0.37
CA VAL A 91 -8.94 10.89 1.53
C VAL A 91 -10.42 11.20 1.33
N LEU A 92 -10.71 12.31 0.66
CA LEU A 92 -12.08 12.74 0.48
C LEU A 92 -12.69 12.27 -0.84
N ALA A 93 -11.95 11.55 -1.64
CA ALA A 93 -12.45 11.09 -2.93
C ALA A 93 -13.49 10.00 -2.78
N GLU A 94 -14.40 9.94 -3.73
CA GLU A 94 -15.42 8.92 -3.73
C GLU A 94 -15.34 8.09 -5.00
N ASP A 95 -14.19 8.11 -5.65
CA ASP A 95 -14.00 7.38 -6.89
C ASP A 95 -12.96 6.27 -6.76
N TRP A 96 -12.84 5.70 -5.57
CA TRP A 96 -11.94 4.58 -5.36
C TRP A 96 -12.53 3.33 -5.98
N VAL A 97 -11.69 2.55 -6.61
CA VAL A 97 -12.08 1.34 -7.32
C VAL A 97 -11.36 0.16 -6.68
N ILE A 98 -12.07 -0.90 -6.41
CA ILE A 98 -11.47 -2.12 -5.86
C ILE A 98 -11.20 -3.04 -7.04
N LEU A 99 -9.95 -3.43 -7.17
CA LEU A 99 -9.53 -4.22 -8.31
C LEU A 99 -9.58 -5.72 -8.04
#